data_97d53681825e1d51997a4f4c6de76a92
#
_entry.id   97d53681825e1d51997a4f4c6de76a92
#
_cell.length_a   1.000
_cell.length_b   1.000
_cell.length_c   1.000
_cell.angle_alpha   90.00
_cell.angle_beta   90.00
_cell.angle_gamma   90.00
#
_symmetry.space_group_name_H-M   'P 1'
#
loop_
_entity.id
_entity.type
_entity.pdbx_description
1 polymer ?
#
loop_
_entity_poly.entity_id
_entity_poly.type
_entity_poly.pdbx_seq_one_letter_code
_entity_poly.pdbx_strand_id
1 'polypeptide(L)'
;MKNILKQAESAERLLKLTSDTMLLLNRDGICMDIAVYNVNLWFMKEEKLLGKNLLQLIPPSTYYQVYPEFKKVLTQKVRSVHNYEMTLGHTTYYFKCIMYPYDGMVLCQYRDITERSQRKLELEKKNHELNEIQKAALIGNWQYDTQTRIFCYAGHTGIMCSEEVQHINMDNYLELILPEDRKSFTGWMKENLKGKMENSVDYRIFLKGNIFYIRLKAFARERQKDGNVTIEGYIQNITDIQKRRNDINLLTHAINNSTEDIYSAHEDGTLIFCNRCFKERHGIGNGQDITRMKIYDLPSYGRDETSWKEFANRVKRGETNHGYIVYHPLPKRPEVLAIEGNAYWVTSDKGEGTIWTFGRDVSTRIRHEQQIKQFNQILDKIIENLPAGIVVKDINNNFKYLYRNRESYNREIPIQEALGKDDFDFYPLETAQEKRAQDIEIARTGKEMHWIAEERDGNGNPIYLDKRKMKIESNDFSPILLNIEWDITEMEQMKRELLVAKEKAETSDRLKSAFLANMSHEIRTPLNAIVGF
;
A
#
# COMPACT_ATOMS: atom_id res chain seq x y z
N MET A 1 -61.27 40.59 -66.88
CA MET A 1 -60.29 39.56 -67.31
C MET A 1 -58.81 39.90 -66.95
N LYS A 2 -58.24 41.03 -67.32
CA LYS A 2 -56.80 41.37 -67.01
C LYS A 2 -56.42 41.37 -65.53
N ASN A 3 -57.31 41.69 -64.63
CA ASN A 3 -56.98 41.71 -63.17
C ASN A 3 -56.99 40.28 -62.57
N ILE A 4 -57.80 39.37 -63.05
CA ILE A 4 -57.87 37.99 -62.57
C ILE A 4 -56.63 37.22 -63.01
N LEU A 5 -56.18 37.40 -64.27
CA LEU A 5 -54.95 36.82 -64.79
C LEU A 5 -53.69 37.32 -64.03
N LYS A 6 -53.62 38.63 -63.72
CA LYS A 6 -52.53 39.20 -62.88
C LYS A 6 -52.52 38.67 -61.44
N GLN A 7 -53.69 38.42 -60.86
CA GLN A 7 -53.82 37.81 -59.54
C GLN A 7 -53.39 36.34 -59.57
N ALA A 8 -53.75 35.60 -60.60
CA ALA A 8 -53.34 34.21 -60.78
C ALA A 8 -51.78 34.08 -60.94
N GLU A 9 -51.20 34.92 -61.83
CA GLU A 9 -49.72 34.97 -62.01
C GLU A 9 -48.98 35.40 -60.74
N SER A 10 -49.52 36.35 -59.95
CA SER A 10 -48.94 36.76 -58.69
C SER A 10 -49.03 35.67 -57.64
N ALA A 11 -50.13 34.92 -57.56
CA ALA A 11 -50.33 33.78 -56.68
C ALA A 11 -49.34 32.65 -57.03
N GLU A 12 -49.20 32.32 -58.33
CA GLU A 12 -48.26 31.31 -58.79
C GLU A 12 -46.82 31.67 -58.50
N ARG A 13 -46.39 32.94 -58.62
CA ARG A 13 -45.10 33.41 -58.27
C ARG A 13 -44.84 33.28 -56.74
N LEU A 14 -45.83 33.59 -55.91
CA LEU A 14 -45.74 33.43 -54.48
C LEU A 14 -45.59 31.97 -54.05
N LEU A 15 -46.38 31.09 -54.72
CA LEU A 15 -46.30 29.64 -54.48
C LEU A 15 -44.91 29.05 -54.88
N LYS A 16 -44.35 29.52 -56.01
CA LYS A 16 -42.97 29.15 -56.43
C LYS A 16 -41.88 29.57 -55.41
N LEU A 17 -42.09 30.67 -54.71
CA LEU A 17 -41.17 31.15 -53.70
C LEU A 17 -41.20 30.31 -52.37
N THR A 18 -42.30 29.57 -52.12
CA THR A 18 -42.42 28.77 -50.89
C THR A 18 -41.70 27.42 -50.94
N SER A 19 -41.30 26.95 -52.14
CA SER A 19 -40.74 25.62 -52.40
C SER A 19 -41.58 24.46 -51.85
N ASP A 20 -42.86 24.70 -51.62
CA ASP A 20 -43.82 23.70 -51.13
C ASP A 20 -44.49 22.95 -52.29
N THR A 21 -44.72 21.65 -52.11
CA THR A 21 -45.52 20.85 -53.04
C THR A 21 -47.00 20.87 -52.61
N MET A 22 -47.89 21.18 -53.49
CA MET A 22 -49.35 21.17 -53.25
C MET A 22 -50.04 20.06 -54.02
N LEU A 23 -50.86 19.33 -53.33
CA LEU A 23 -51.66 18.20 -53.90
C LEU A 23 -53.13 18.41 -53.56
N LEU A 24 -53.98 18.27 -54.56
CA LEU A 24 -55.42 18.25 -54.34
C LEU A 24 -55.88 16.80 -54.36
N LEU A 25 -56.46 16.31 -53.29
CA LEU A 25 -56.91 14.94 -53.13
C LEU A 25 -58.41 14.89 -53.03
N ASN A 26 -59.04 13.97 -53.78
CA ASN A 26 -60.47 13.70 -53.65
C ASN A 26 -60.77 12.94 -52.32
N ARG A 27 -62.09 12.59 -52.13
CA ARG A 27 -62.56 11.88 -50.91
C ARG A 27 -61.91 10.52 -50.70
N ASP A 28 -61.44 9.90 -51.78
CA ASP A 28 -60.84 8.57 -51.81
C ASP A 28 -59.29 8.65 -51.70
N GLY A 29 -58.71 9.86 -51.62
CA GLY A 29 -57.27 10.09 -51.58
C GLY A 29 -56.60 10.04 -52.98
N ILE A 30 -57.37 10.13 -54.08
CA ILE A 30 -56.83 10.18 -55.44
C ILE A 30 -56.35 11.61 -55.71
N CYS A 31 -55.10 11.74 -56.19
CA CYS A 31 -54.52 13.02 -56.57
C CYS A 31 -55.22 13.56 -57.85
N MET A 32 -55.95 14.66 -57.68
CA MET A 32 -56.73 15.32 -58.78
C MET A 32 -55.93 16.42 -59.47
N ASP A 33 -55.03 17.05 -58.71
CA ASP A 33 -54.16 18.12 -59.20
C ASP A 33 -52.89 18.23 -58.36
N ILE A 34 -51.80 18.70 -58.95
CA ILE A 34 -50.51 18.79 -58.31
C ILE A 34 -49.73 20.03 -58.80
N ALA A 35 -49.19 20.75 -57.87
CA ALA A 35 -48.22 21.83 -58.10
C ALA A 35 -46.92 21.54 -57.36
N VAL A 36 -45.92 21.10 -58.10
CA VAL A 36 -44.61 20.75 -57.54
C VAL A 36 -43.63 21.92 -57.69
N TYR A 37 -43.23 22.50 -56.61
CA TYR A 37 -42.23 23.59 -56.60
C TYR A 37 -40.85 23.16 -56.02
N ASN A 38 -40.80 22.00 -55.41
CA ASN A 38 -39.52 21.44 -54.91
C ASN A 38 -39.01 20.33 -55.83
N VAL A 39 -38.03 20.66 -56.66
CA VAL A 39 -37.50 19.78 -57.71
C VAL A 39 -36.70 18.59 -57.13
N ASN A 40 -36.31 18.66 -55.89
CA ASN A 40 -35.49 17.62 -55.26
C ASN A 40 -36.32 16.39 -54.80
N LEU A 41 -37.66 16.49 -54.83
CA LEU A 41 -38.52 15.40 -54.43
C LEU A 41 -38.95 14.59 -55.66
N TRP A 42 -38.04 13.79 -56.20
CA TRP A 42 -38.21 12.99 -57.42
C TRP A 42 -39.45 12.04 -57.37
N PHE A 43 -39.81 11.60 -56.17
CA PHE A 43 -40.96 10.72 -55.95
C PHE A 43 -42.34 11.47 -56.00
N MET A 44 -42.32 12.80 -55.91
CA MET A 44 -43.49 13.68 -55.99
C MET A 44 -43.65 14.31 -57.37
N LYS A 45 -43.10 13.70 -58.45
CA LYS A 45 -43.29 14.19 -59.79
C LYS A 45 -44.74 13.96 -60.26
N GLU A 46 -45.26 14.95 -60.94
CA GLU A 46 -46.64 14.98 -61.49
C GLU A 46 -47.04 13.69 -62.19
N GLU A 47 -46.20 13.21 -63.13
CA GLU A 47 -46.40 11.97 -63.86
C GLU A 47 -46.58 10.71 -63.00
N LYS A 48 -46.09 10.72 -61.79
CA LYS A 48 -46.16 9.57 -60.88
C LYS A 48 -47.35 9.63 -59.93
N LEU A 49 -47.90 10.79 -59.67
CA LEU A 49 -48.87 11.02 -58.60
C LEU A 49 -50.28 11.35 -59.15
N LEU A 50 -50.36 12.05 -60.25
CA LEU A 50 -51.64 12.45 -60.84
C LEU A 50 -52.51 11.21 -61.16
N GLY A 51 -53.74 11.21 -60.70
CA GLY A 51 -54.71 10.11 -60.91
C GLY A 51 -54.45 8.86 -60.05
N LYS A 52 -53.40 8.88 -59.17
CA LYS A 52 -53.10 7.77 -58.26
C LYS A 52 -53.68 8.02 -56.87
N ASN A 53 -54.04 6.94 -56.19
CA ASN A 53 -54.45 7.03 -54.80
C ASN A 53 -53.20 7.13 -53.93
N LEU A 54 -52.94 8.34 -53.45
CA LEU A 54 -51.71 8.64 -52.65
C LEU A 54 -51.68 7.90 -51.32
N LEU A 55 -52.85 7.65 -50.74
CA LEU A 55 -52.93 6.93 -49.45
C LEU A 55 -52.49 5.46 -49.59
N GLN A 56 -52.49 4.92 -50.80
CA GLN A 56 -52.03 3.56 -51.14
C GLN A 56 -50.56 3.54 -51.57
N LEU A 57 -49.99 4.69 -51.93
CA LEU A 57 -48.59 4.81 -52.37
C LEU A 57 -47.61 5.12 -51.24
N ILE A 58 -48.12 5.60 -50.12
CA ILE A 58 -47.28 5.89 -48.94
C ILE A 58 -46.98 4.62 -48.11
N PRO A 59 -45.81 4.49 -47.43
CA PRO A 59 -45.54 3.35 -46.59
C PRO A 59 -46.60 3.14 -45.49
N PRO A 60 -46.88 1.90 -45.08
CA PRO A 60 -47.92 1.61 -44.08
C PRO A 60 -47.71 2.42 -42.76
N SER A 61 -46.49 2.61 -42.33
CA SER A 61 -46.15 3.41 -41.13
C SER A 61 -46.62 4.86 -41.25
N THR A 62 -46.44 5.46 -42.44
CA THR A 62 -46.86 6.83 -42.74
C THR A 62 -48.38 6.89 -42.97
N TYR A 63 -48.99 5.86 -43.60
CA TYR A 63 -50.40 5.77 -43.77
C TYR A 63 -51.18 5.87 -42.44
N TYR A 64 -50.80 5.10 -41.45
CA TYR A 64 -51.47 5.12 -40.14
C TYR A 64 -51.38 6.48 -39.44
N GLN A 65 -50.40 7.29 -39.76
CA GLN A 65 -50.25 8.64 -39.21
C GLN A 65 -51.06 9.68 -39.98
N VAL A 66 -51.11 9.60 -41.32
CA VAL A 66 -51.69 10.62 -42.20
C VAL A 66 -53.16 10.42 -42.39
N TYR A 67 -53.65 9.17 -42.55
CA TYR A 67 -55.05 8.85 -42.90
C TYR A 67 -56.08 9.33 -41.87
N PRO A 68 -55.87 9.21 -40.55
CA PRO A 68 -56.79 9.76 -39.55
C PRO A 68 -56.96 11.27 -39.69
N GLU A 69 -55.88 11.99 -39.94
CA GLU A 69 -55.87 13.44 -40.09
C GLU A 69 -56.58 13.85 -41.45
N PHE A 70 -56.30 13.11 -42.50
CA PHE A 70 -56.99 13.30 -43.78
C PHE A 70 -58.53 13.15 -43.63
N LYS A 71 -58.97 12.07 -42.95
CA LYS A 71 -60.39 11.87 -42.65
C LYS A 71 -61.01 12.99 -41.81
N LYS A 72 -60.31 13.45 -40.84
CA LYS A 72 -60.70 14.54 -39.94
C LYS A 72 -60.94 15.83 -40.73
N VAL A 73 -60.03 16.16 -41.67
CA VAL A 73 -60.18 17.34 -42.55
C VAL A 73 -61.40 17.22 -43.45
N LEU A 74 -61.65 16.04 -44.03
CA LEU A 74 -62.83 15.80 -44.87
C LEU A 74 -64.13 15.90 -44.08
N THR A 75 -64.22 15.31 -42.90
CA THR A 75 -65.47 15.18 -42.15
C THR A 75 -65.81 16.39 -41.33
N GLN A 76 -64.77 16.91 -40.61
CA GLN A 76 -64.94 18.03 -39.68
C GLN A 76 -64.70 19.40 -40.33
N LYS A 77 -64.20 19.42 -41.57
CA LYS A 77 -63.86 20.65 -42.32
C LYS A 77 -62.88 21.59 -41.57
N VAL A 78 -61.95 21.00 -40.79
CA VAL A 78 -60.97 21.74 -40.05
C VAL A 78 -59.56 21.54 -40.67
N ARG A 79 -58.73 22.58 -40.57
CA ARG A 79 -57.36 22.48 -41.00
C ARG A 79 -56.58 21.52 -40.05
N SER A 80 -55.74 20.65 -40.60
CA SER A 80 -54.81 19.83 -39.84
C SER A 80 -53.38 20.15 -40.22
N VAL A 81 -52.48 20.05 -39.22
CA VAL A 81 -51.03 20.22 -39.42
C VAL A 81 -50.35 19.03 -38.77
N HIS A 82 -49.62 18.28 -39.57
CA HIS A 82 -48.94 17.08 -39.11
C HIS A 82 -47.52 17.00 -39.65
N ASN A 83 -46.56 16.61 -38.78
CA ASN A 83 -45.22 16.28 -39.21
C ASN A 83 -45.08 14.76 -39.19
N TYR A 84 -44.52 14.21 -40.25
CA TYR A 84 -44.27 12.78 -40.35
C TYR A 84 -42.93 12.49 -41.01
N GLU A 85 -42.43 11.32 -40.79
CA GLU A 85 -41.24 10.80 -41.44
C GLU A 85 -41.62 9.76 -42.49
N MET A 86 -40.87 9.71 -43.57
CA MET A 86 -41.03 8.74 -44.62
C MET A 86 -39.68 8.22 -45.08
N THR A 87 -39.45 6.92 -44.91
CA THR A 87 -38.21 6.26 -45.34
C THR A 87 -38.40 5.70 -46.74
N LEU A 88 -37.59 6.15 -47.68
CA LEU A 88 -37.54 5.69 -49.06
C LEU A 88 -36.16 5.10 -49.36
N GLY A 89 -36.11 3.79 -49.54
CA GLY A 89 -34.83 3.07 -49.62
C GLY A 89 -34.05 3.17 -48.32
N HIS A 90 -32.87 3.78 -48.34
CA HIS A 90 -32.02 3.99 -47.16
C HIS A 90 -32.05 5.43 -46.60
N THR A 91 -32.94 6.29 -47.16
CA THR A 91 -32.99 7.71 -46.77
C THR A 91 -34.32 8.02 -46.09
N THR A 92 -34.25 8.65 -44.93
CA THR A 92 -35.43 9.13 -44.19
C THR A 92 -35.60 10.63 -44.43
N TYR A 93 -36.79 10.98 -44.93
CA TYR A 93 -37.23 12.35 -45.16
C TYR A 93 -38.25 12.75 -44.10
N TYR A 94 -38.22 14.00 -43.73
CA TYR A 94 -39.15 14.59 -42.76
C TYR A 94 -40.02 15.64 -43.48
N PHE A 95 -41.33 15.47 -43.37
CA PHE A 95 -42.30 16.34 -44.03
C PHE A 95 -43.19 17.02 -43.02
N LYS A 96 -43.48 18.30 -43.26
CA LYS A 96 -44.61 19.01 -42.66
C LYS A 96 -45.73 19.05 -43.66
N CYS A 97 -46.86 18.35 -43.39
CA CYS A 97 -48.05 18.38 -44.17
C CYS A 97 -49.10 19.28 -43.51
N ILE A 98 -49.63 20.21 -44.25
CA ILE A 98 -50.76 21.03 -43.84
C ILE A 98 -51.93 20.69 -44.77
N MET A 99 -53.00 20.23 -44.19
CA MET A 99 -54.21 19.83 -44.92
C MET A 99 -55.31 20.87 -44.72
N TYR A 100 -55.91 21.31 -45.83
CA TYR A 100 -57.00 22.26 -45.82
C TYR A 100 -58.26 21.62 -46.48
N PRO A 101 -59.45 21.82 -45.90
CA PRO A 101 -60.69 21.42 -46.58
C PRO A 101 -60.95 22.35 -47.78
N TYR A 102 -61.18 21.77 -48.95
CA TYR A 102 -61.41 22.52 -50.18
C TYR A 102 -62.47 21.83 -51.03
N ASP A 103 -63.69 22.40 -51.15
CA ASP A 103 -64.80 21.95 -51.97
C ASP A 103 -65.08 20.44 -51.98
N GLY A 104 -65.12 19.85 -50.76
CA GLY A 104 -65.32 18.40 -50.57
C GLY A 104 -64.11 17.54 -50.88
N MET A 105 -62.96 18.15 -51.10
CA MET A 105 -61.60 17.58 -51.30
C MET A 105 -60.68 18.09 -50.21
N VAL A 106 -59.43 17.60 -50.22
CA VAL A 106 -58.35 18.05 -49.28
C VAL A 106 -57.22 18.62 -50.10
N LEU A 107 -56.90 19.87 -49.86
CA LEU A 107 -55.66 20.49 -50.34
C LEU A 107 -54.54 20.21 -49.33
N CYS A 108 -53.56 19.47 -49.77
CA CYS A 108 -52.34 19.13 -48.94
C CYS A 108 -51.16 19.98 -49.39
N GLN A 109 -50.58 20.70 -48.49
CA GLN A 109 -49.31 21.44 -48.64
C GLN A 109 -48.20 20.69 -47.96
N TYR A 110 -47.25 20.22 -48.75
CA TYR A 110 -46.06 19.48 -48.23
C TYR A 110 -44.83 20.34 -48.26
N ARG A 111 -44.22 20.47 -47.11
CA ARG A 111 -42.91 21.13 -46.95
C ARG A 111 -41.87 20.12 -46.50
N ASP A 112 -40.79 20.03 -47.24
CA ASP A 112 -39.62 19.26 -46.81
C ASP A 112 -38.92 20.01 -45.66
N ILE A 113 -38.84 19.36 -44.52
CA ILE A 113 -38.16 19.85 -43.32
C ILE A 113 -36.98 18.95 -42.91
N THR A 114 -36.49 18.10 -43.82
CA THR A 114 -35.49 17.07 -43.56
C THR A 114 -34.21 17.68 -43.01
N GLU A 115 -33.64 18.66 -43.68
CA GLU A 115 -32.41 19.31 -43.26
C GLU A 115 -32.55 19.92 -41.86
N ARG A 116 -33.65 20.62 -41.60
CA ARG A 116 -33.92 21.24 -40.28
C ARG A 116 -34.10 20.17 -39.20
N SER A 117 -34.82 19.09 -39.50
CA SER A 117 -35.07 18.00 -38.53
C SER A 117 -33.79 17.21 -38.23
N GLN A 118 -32.99 16.93 -39.26
CA GLN A 118 -31.70 16.25 -39.09
C GLN A 118 -30.74 17.09 -38.28
N ARG A 119 -30.60 18.39 -38.55
CA ARG A 119 -29.76 19.30 -37.74
C ARG A 119 -30.23 19.38 -36.28
N LYS A 120 -31.55 19.40 -36.05
CA LYS A 120 -32.09 19.39 -34.69
C LYS A 120 -31.75 18.10 -33.96
N LEU A 121 -31.95 16.96 -34.61
CA LEU A 121 -31.66 15.64 -34.05
C LEU A 121 -30.15 15.48 -33.74
N GLU A 122 -29.28 15.94 -34.65
CA GLU A 122 -27.86 15.92 -34.46
C GLU A 122 -27.43 16.80 -33.27
N LEU A 123 -28.03 17.98 -33.15
CA LEU A 123 -27.77 18.88 -32.02
C LEU A 123 -28.23 18.26 -30.68
N GLU A 124 -29.42 17.65 -30.66
CA GLU A 124 -29.93 16.95 -29.48
C GLU A 124 -29.02 15.78 -29.10
N LYS A 125 -28.56 15.00 -30.08
CA LYS A 125 -27.57 13.91 -29.83
C LYS A 125 -26.26 14.44 -29.28
N LYS A 126 -25.71 15.48 -29.89
CA LYS A 126 -24.46 16.11 -29.40
C LYS A 126 -24.63 16.68 -27.99
N ASN A 127 -25.74 17.31 -27.69
CA ASN A 127 -26.04 17.83 -26.37
C ASN A 127 -26.15 16.70 -25.32
N HIS A 128 -26.79 15.58 -25.70
CA HIS A 128 -26.86 14.42 -24.82
C HIS A 128 -25.48 13.83 -24.56
N GLU A 129 -24.66 13.64 -25.60
CA GLU A 129 -23.26 13.16 -25.45
C GLU A 129 -22.43 14.10 -24.56
N LEU A 130 -22.54 15.41 -24.76
CA LEU A 130 -21.84 16.40 -23.93
C LEU A 130 -22.28 16.33 -22.46
N ASN A 131 -23.57 16.19 -22.20
CA ASN A 131 -24.09 16.05 -20.84
C ASN A 131 -23.56 14.79 -20.14
N GLU A 132 -23.51 13.66 -20.84
CA GLU A 132 -22.96 12.42 -20.28
C GLU A 132 -21.46 12.54 -19.99
N ILE A 133 -20.69 13.20 -20.86
CA ILE A 133 -19.26 13.49 -20.63
C ILE A 133 -19.09 14.39 -19.41
N GLN A 134 -19.88 15.47 -19.31
CA GLN A 134 -19.81 16.39 -18.15
C GLN A 134 -20.15 15.67 -16.84
N LYS A 135 -21.15 14.80 -16.86
CA LYS A 135 -21.55 13.98 -15.72
C LYS A 135 -20.44 13.00 -15.30
N ALA A 136 -19.85 12.28 -16.24
CA ALA A 136 -18.77 11.36 -15.99
C ALA A 136 -17.51 12.06 -15.47
N ALA A 137 -17.23 13.27 -15.96
CA ALA A 137 -16.08 14.09 -15.55
C ALA A 137 -16.33 14.95 -14.30
N LEU A 138 -17.56 14.91 -13.74
CA LEU A 138 -17.99 15.75 -12.62
C LEU A 138 -17.78 17.24 -12.87
N ILE A 139 -18.12 17.68 -14.09
CA ILE A 139 -17.96 19.07 -14.57
C ILE A 139 -19.32 19.74 -14.64
N GLY A 140 -19.34 20.99 -14.15
CA GLY A 140 -20.44 21.93 -14.34
C GLY A 140 -19.94 23.23 -14.95
N ASN A 141 -20.88 24.08 -15.34
CA ASN A 141 -20.60 25.43 -15.80
C ASN A 141 -20.83 26.41 -14.65
N TRP A 142 -20.11 27.51 -14.63
CA TRP A 142 -20.33 28.59 -13.70
C TRP A 142 -20.28 29.96 -14.40
N GLN A 143 -20.98 30.91 -13.81
CA GLN A 143 -20.99 32.28 -14.25
C GLN A 143 -20.99 33.22 -13.02
N TYR A 144 -20.24 34.29 -13.10
CA TYR A 144 -20.21 35.34 -12.07
C TYR A 144 -20.49 36.69 -12.70
N ASP A 145 -21.43 37.41 -12.12
CA ASP A 145 -21.80 38.78 -12.52
C ASP A 145 -21.36 39.76 -11.43
N THR A 146 -20.61 40.82 -11.83
CA THR A 146 -20.03 41.78 -10.88
C THR A 146 -21.06 42.75 -10.34
N GLN A 147 -22.17 43.02 -11.05
CA GLN A 147 -23.21 43.95 -10.62
C GLN A 147 -24.09 43.32 -9.54
N THR A 148 -24.54 42.09 -9.79
CA THR A 148 -25.39 41.37 -8.84
C THR A 148 -24.61 40.68 -7.74
N ARG A 149 -23.30 40.47 -7.96
CA ARG A 149 -22.41 39.67 -7.09
C ARG A 149 -22.90 38.25 -6.89
N ILE A 150 -23.65 37.71 -7.89
CA ILE A 150 -24.16 36.35 -7.86
C ILE A 150 -23.21 35.45 -8.63
N PHE A 151 -22.84 34.35 -7.98
CA PHE A 151 -22.16 33.22 -8.59
C PHE A 151 -23.19 32.14 -8.90
N CYS A 152 -23.39 31.90 -10.18
CA CYS A 152 -24.30 30.87 -10.69
C CYS A 152 -23.49 29.66 -11.11
N TYR A 153 -23.95 28.47 -10.77
CA TYR A 153 -23.35 27.24 -11.27
C TYR A 153 -24.43 26.21 -11.56
N ALA A 154 -24.18 25.38 -12.57
CA ALA A 154 -25.07 24.31 -13.01
C ALA A 154 -24.25 23.11 -13.48
N GLY A 155 -24.83 21.92 -13.43
CA GLY A 155 -24.25 20.68 -13.95
C GLY A 155 -23.91 19.67 -12.89
N HIS A 156 -23.25 18.58 -13.32
CA HIS A 156 -23.11 17.35 -12.55
C HIS A 156 -21.82 17.30 -11.72
N THR A 157 -21.59 18.25 -10.83
CA THR A 157 -20.36 18.27 -10.00
C THR A 157 -20.34 17.21 -8.89
N GLY A 158 -21.47 16.56 -8.62
CA GLY A 158 -21.60 15.60 -7.53
C GLY A 158 -21.54 16.23 -6.11
N ILE A 159 -21.46 17.56 -6.02
CA ILE A 159 -21.38 18.29 -4.76
C ILE A 159 -22.75 18.73 -4.29
N MET A 160 -23.51 19.30 -5.21
CA MET A 160 -24.91 19.63 -5.02
C MET A 160 -25.69 18.97 -6.16
N CYS A 161 -26.52 17.99 -5.82
CA CYS A 161 -27.31 17.21 -6.77
C CYS A 161 -28.48 18.07 -7.31
N SER A 162 -28.21 18.93 -8.27
CA SER A 162 -29.29 19.63 -8.97
C SER A 162 -28.85 19.92 -10.40
N GLU A 163 -29.67 19.48 -11.36
CA GLU A 163 -29.56 19.87 -12.76
C GLU A 163 -29.95 21.35 -12.94
N GLU A 164 -30.57 21.94 -11.90
CA GLU A 164 -30.99 23.31 -11.90
C GLU A 164 -29.83 24.26 -11.55
N VAL A 165 -29.87 25.42 -12.15
CA VAL A 165 -28.90 26.50 -11.89
C VAL A 165 -29.00 26.94 -10.44
N GLN A 166 -27.92 26.84 -9.71
CA GLN A 166 -27.81 27.33 -8.34
C GLN A 166 -27.28 28.75 -8.35
N HIS A 167 -27.91 29.61 -7.57
CA HIS A 167 -27.53 31.02 -7.41
C HIS A 167 -27.06 31.26 -5.97
N ILE A 168 -25.83 31.70 -5.80
CA ILE A 168 -25.28 32.00 -4.49
C ILE A 168 -24.59 33.37 -4.52
N ASN A 169 -24.82 34.19 -3.49
CA ASN A 169 -24.04 35.41 -3.35
C ASN A 169 -22.55 35.07 -3.11
N MET A 170 -21.65 35.85 -3.71
CA MET A 170 -20.21 35.61 -3.62
C MET A 170 -19.69 35.55 -2.18
N ASP A 171 -20.25 36.37 -1.28
CA ASP A 171 -19.82 36.38 0.12
C ASP A 171 -20.19 35.06 0.81
N ASN A 172 -21.39 34.54 0.58
CA ASN A 172 -21.82 33.22 1.07
C ASN A 172 -21.00 32.07 0.43
N TYR A 173 -20.63 32.21 -0.86
CA TYR A 173 -19.77 31.25 -1.51
C TYR A 173 -18.38 31.19 -0.88
N LEU A 174 -17.82 32.37 -0.54
CA LEU A 174 -16.54 32.49 0.15
C LEU A 174 -16.54 31.84 1.54
N GLU A 175 -17.70 31.84 2.23
CA GLU A 175 -17.82 31.14 3.51
C GLU A 175 -17.68 29.64 3.40
N LEU A 176 -18.09 29.04 2.28
CA LEU A 176 -17.91 27.61 2.01
C LEU A 176 -16.44 27.24 1.76
N ILE A 177 -15.63 28.19 1.30
CA ILE A 177 -14.21 27.98 1.02
C ILE A 177 -13.43 27.95 2.34
N LEU A 178 -12.54 26.95 2.49
CA LEU A 178 -11.68 26.84 3.66
C LEU A 178 -10.84 28.13 3.82
N PRO A 179 -10.63 28.63 5.05
CA PRO A 179 -9.95 29.90 5.31
C PRO A 179 -8.58 30.03 4.63
N GLU A 180 -7.81 28.92 4.58
CA GLU A 180 -6.48 28.89 3.97
C GLU A 180 -6.52 29.14 2.46
N ASP A 181 -7.60 28.74 1.77
CA ASP A 181 -7.73 28.80 0.32
C ASP A 181 -8.39 30.10 -0.18
N ARG A 182 -9.05 30.87 0.73
CA ARG A 182 -9.78 32.10 0.36
C ARG A 182 -8.91 33.16 -0.30
N LYS A 183 -7.68 33.33 0.16
CA LYS A 183 -6.72 34.29 -0.41
C LYS A 183 -6.35 33.95 -1.85
N SER A 184 -6.08 32.67 -2.10
CA SER A 184 -5.76 32.17 -3.45
C SER A 184 -6.94 32.35 -4.40
N PHE A 185 -8.13 31.94 -3.98
CA PHE A 185 -9.37 32.08 -4.76
C PHE A 185 -9.69 33.55 -5.09
N THR A 186 -9.66 34.44 -4.10
CA THR A 186 -9.97 35.85 -4.32
C THR A 186 -8.92 36.54 -5.19
N GLY A 187 -7.65 36.16 -5.06
CA GLY A 187 -6.57 36.60 -5.95
C GLY A 187 -6.83 36.19 -7.39
N TRP A 188 -7.14 34.92 -7.62
CA TRP A 188 -7.48 34.39 -8.92
C TRP A 188 -8.70 35.09 -9.55
N MET A 189 -9.78 35.29 -8.77
CA MET A 189 -10.95 36.01 -9.25
C MET A 189 -10.60 37.44 -9.70
N LYS A 190 -9.82 38.19 -8.92
CA LYS A 190 -9.37 39.55 -9.27
C LYS A 190 -8.59 39.61 -10.59
N GLU A 191 -7.69 38.62 -10.84
CA GLU A 191 -6.92 38.56 -12.07
C GLU A 191 -7.81 38.24 -13.30
N ASN A 192 -8.78 37.32 -13.14
CA ASN A 192 -9.73 37.02 -14.21
C ASN A 192 -10.66 38.23 -14.51
N LEU A 193 -11.07 38.96 -13.51
CA LEU A 193 -11.85 40.23 -13.70
C LEU A 193 -11.04 41.27 -14.49
N LYS A 194 -9.71 41.29 -14.38
CA LYS A 194 -8.82 42.14 -15.19
C LYS A 194 -8.57 41.61 -16.60
N GLY A 195 -8.98 40.36 -16.92
CA GLY A 195 -8.87 39.75 -18.24
C GLY A 195 -7.74 38.72 -18.41
N LYS A 196 -7.13 38.25 -17.32
CA LYS A 196 -6.16 37.15 -17.36
C LYS A 196 -6.89 35.80 -17.22
N MET A 197 -7.26 35.19 -18.34
CA MET A 197 -8.17 34.04 -18.39
C MET A 197 -7.48 32.65 -18.46
N GLU A 198 -6.16 32.57 -18.43
CA GLU A 198 -5.43 31.33 -18.78
C GLU A 198 -5.30 30.32 -17.63
N ASN A 199 -5.47 30.76 -16.37
CA ASN A 199 -5.18 29.95 -15.21
C ASN A 199 -6.43 29.34 -14.58
N SER A 200 -6.30 28.12 -14.04
CA SER A 200 -7.28 27.54 -13.13
C SER A 200 -6.87 27.77 -11.68
N VAL A 201 -7.84 27.70 -10.76
CA VAL A 201 -7.59 27.68 -9.33
C VAL A 201 -8.19 26.41 -8.72
N ASP A 202 -7.39 25.76 -7.88
CA ASP A 202 -7.84 24.63 -7.07
C ASP A 202 -8.01 25.13 -5.63
N TYR A 203 -9.14 24.80 -5.01
CA TYR A 203 -9.45 25.18 -3.64
C TYR A 203 -10.39 24.15 -3.00
N ARG A 204 -10.52 24.21 -1.68
CA ARG A 204 -11.38 23.30 -0.92
C ARG A 204 -12.61 24.04 -0.41
N ILE A 205 -13.75 23.37 -0.50
CA ILE A 205 -14.98 23.81 0.12
C ILE A 205 -15.42 22.83 1.20
N PHE A 206 -16.03 23.34 2.26
CA PHE A 206 -16.66 22.54 3.29
C PHE A 206 -18.17 22.62 3.13
N LEU A 207 -18.81 21.48 2.90
CA LEU A 207 -20.25 21.42 2.69
C LEU A 207 -20.83 20.13 3.28
N LYS A 208 -21.91 20.24 4.05
CA LYS A 208 -22.62 19.10 4.67
C LYS A 208 -21.68 18.14 5.41
N GLY A 209 -20.68 18.66 6.13
CA GLY A 209 -19.73 17.85 6.89
C GLY A 209 -18.58 17.25 6.10
N ASN A 210 -18.48 17.51 4.78
CA ASN A 210 -17.46 16.95 3.91
C ASN A 210 -16.61 18.05 3.26
N ILE A 211 -15.35 17.73 2.99
CA ILE A 211 -14.43 18.59 2.23
C ILE A 211 -14.40 18.09 0.78
N PHE A 212 -14.66 19.00 -0.14
CA PHE A 212 -14.57 18.77 -1.58
C PHE A 212 -13.43 19.63 -2.16
N TYR A 213 -12.67 19.04 -3.07
CA TYR A 213 -11.65 19.74 -3.85
C TYR A 213 -12.25 20.18 -5.18
N ILE A 214 -12.18 21.47 -5.42
CA ILE A 214 -12.81 22.12 -6.57
C ILE A 214 -11.74 22.74 -7.44
N ARG A 215 -11.88 22.55 -8.74
CA ARG A 215 -11.14 23.29 -9.76
C ARG A 215 -12.06 24.23 -10.49
N LEU A 216 -11.73 25.49 -10.51
CA LEU A 216 -12.38 26.50 -11.35
C LEU A 216 -11.44 26.95 -12.46
N LYS A 217 -11.98 27.08 -13.67
CA LYS A 217 -11.31 27.73 -14.78
C LYS A 217 -12.29 28.67 -15.48
N ALA A 218 -11.84 29.90 -15.76
CA ALA A 218 -12.56 30.86 -16.57
C ALA A 218 -12.14 30.72 -18.04
N PHE A 219 -13.08 30.85 -18.98
CA PHE A 219 -12.81 30.81 -20.41
C PHE A 219 -13.49 31.94 -21.20
N ALA A 220 -14.47 32.65 -20.64
CA ALA A 220 -15.11 33.79 -21.25
C ALA A 220 -15.26 34.95 -20.25
N ARG A 221 -15.09 36.16 -20.76
CA ARG A 221 -15.29 37.40 -20.04
C ARG A 221 -15.97 38.40 -20.94
N GLU A 222 -17.14 38.84 -20.55
CA GLU A 222 -17.90 39.87 -21.24
C GLU A 222 -17.94 41.15 -20.42
N ARG A 223 -17.74 42.29 -21.08
CA ARG A 223 -17.89 43.61 -20.45
C ARG A 223 -19.05 44.33 -21.12
N GLN A 224 -20.05 44.61 -20.35
CA GLN A 224 -21.25 45.35 -20.79
C GLN A 224 -20.95 46.84 -20.92
N LYS A 225 -21.84 47.57 -21.63
CA LYS A 225 -21.69 49.01 -21.88
C LYS A 225 -21.79 49.87 -20.61
N ASP A 226 -22.46 49.34 -19.59
CA ASP A 226 -22.59 49.94 -18.25
C ASP A 226 -21.37 49.73 -17.34
N GLY A 227 -20.36 49.01 -17.83
CA GLY A 227 -19.14 48.70 -17.11
C GLY A 227 -19.19 47.38 -16.31
N ASN A 228 -20.34 46.74 -16.24
CA ASN A 228 -20.47 45.40 -15.62
C ASN A 228 -19.62 44.35 -16.33
N VAL A 229 -19.10 43.40 -15.57
CA VAL A 229 -18.29 42.30 -16.09
C VAL A 229 -18.91 40.98 -15.68
N THR A 230 -19.18 40.15 -16.68
CA THR A 230 -19.58 38.75 -16.50
C THR A 230 -18.42 37.84 -16.86
N ILE A 231 -18.12 36.87 -16.01
CA ILE A 231 -17.11 35.85 -16.25
C ILE A 231 -17.81 34.48 -16.26
N GLU A 232 -17.43 33.66 -17.22
CA GLU A 232 -17.94 32.31 -17.36
C GLU A 232 -16.81 31.30 -17.40
N GLY A 233 -17.11 30.09 -16.93
CA GLY A 233 -16.12 29.03 -16.90
C GLY A 233 -16.70 27.67 -16.58
N TYR A 234 -15.82 26.71 -16.33
CA TYR A 234 -16.23 25.43 -15.78
C TYR A 234 -15.76 25.24 -14.34
N ILE A 235 -16.57 24.51 -13.60
CA ILE A 235 -16.32 24.04 -12.25
C ILE A 235 -16.20 22.52 -12.27
N GLN A 236 -15.16 21.95 -11.68
CA GLN A 236 -14.94 20.51 -11.64
C GLN A 236 -14.72 20.05 -10.22
N ASN A 237 -15.35 18.98 -9.82
CA ASN A 237 -15.04 18.27 -8.59
C ASN A 237 -13.86 17.34 -8.84
N ILE A 238 -12.73 17.65 -8.22
CA ILE A 238 -11.49 16.89 -8.34
C ILE A 238 -11.16 16.11 -7.06
N THR A 239 -12.15 15.88 -6.18
CA THR A 239 -11.96 15.26 -4.87
C THR A 239 -11.34 13.87 -4.98
N ASP A 240 -11.85 13.03 -5.87
CA ASP A 240 -11.33 11.67 -6.04
C ASP A 240 -9.93 11.66 -6.67
N ILE A 241 -9.66 12.61 -7.57
CA ILE A 241 -8.34 12.80 -8.18
C ILE A 241 -7.33 13.18 -7.09
N GLN A 242 -7.68 14.15 -6.23
CA GLN A 242 -6.80 14.60 -5.15
C GLN A 242 -6.62 13.53 -4.06
N LYS A 243 -7.67 12.79 -3.71
CA LYS A 243 -7.57 11.66 -2.77
C LYS A 243 -6.60 10.61 -3.30
N ARG A 244 -6.80 10.14 -4.54
CA ARG A 244 -5.89 9.16 -5.17
C ARG A 244 -4.44 9.66 -5.22
N ARG A 245 -4.25 10.95 -5.56
CA ARG A 245 -2.91 11.56 -5.58
C ARG A 245 -2.27 11.59 -4.19
N ASN A 246 -3.05 11.94 -3.16
CA ASN A 246 -2.58 11.93 -1.78
C ASN A 246 -2.25 10.52 -1.31
N ASP A 247 -3.09 9.52 -1.63
CA ASP A 247 -2.84 8.13 -1.29
C ASP A 247 -1.55 7.60 -1.94
N ILE A 248 -1.35 7.91 -3.23
CA ILE A 248 -0.11 7.58 -3.94
C ILE A 248 1.09 8.26 -3.27
N ASN A 249 0.98 9.54 -2.91
CA ASN A 249 2.06 10.27 -2.24
C ASN A 249 2.36 9.66 -0.86
N LEU A 250 1.32 9.34 -0.06
CA LEU A 250 1.49 8.70 1.24
C LEU A 250 2.16 7.32 1.12
N LEU A 251 1.72 6.49 0.18
CA LEU A 251 2.34 5.20 -0.09
C LEU A 251 3.80 5.37 -0.54
N THR A 252 4.06 6.31 -1.43
CA THR A 252 5.42 6.61 -1.90
C THR A 252 6.32 7.08 -0.76
N HIS A 253 5.80 7.94 0.12
CA HIS A 253 6.52 8.37 1.31
C HIS A 253 6.78 7.21 2.28
N ALA A 254 5.79 6.36 2.53
CA ALA A 254 5.94 5.19 3.39
C ALA A 254 7.02 4.23 2.86
N ILE A 255 6.98 3.94 1.56
CA ILE A 255 7.97 3.08 0.89
C ILE A 255 9.37 3.69 0.95
N ASN A 256 9.51 5.00 0.69
CA ASN A 256 10.81 5.68 0.71
C ASN A 256 11.40 5.85 2.11
N ASN A 257 10.57 5.91 3.14
CA ASN A 257 11.03 5.98 4.54
C ASN A 257 11.15 4.60 5.20
N SER A 258 10.85 3.52 4.49
CA SER A 258 11.12 2.16 4.96
C SER A 258 12.61 1.94 5.14
N THR A 259 12.99 1.23 6.21
CA THR A 259 14.35 0.76 6.45
C THR A 259 14.69 -0.51 5.67
N GLU A 260 13.71 -1.08 4.99
CA GLU A 260 13.87 -2.24 4.12
C GLU A 260 14.24 -1.81 2.70
N ASP A 261 15.02 -2.63 2.02
CA ASP A 261 15.29 -2.47 0.60
C ASP A 261 14.06 -2.87 -0.19
N ILE A 262 13.48 -1.92 -0.91
CA ILE A 262 12.32 -2.19 -1.76
C ILE A 262 12.69 -1.82 -3.19
N TYR A 263 12.62 -2.79 -4.08
CA TYR A 263 12.81 -2.54 -5.50
C TYR A 263 11.90 -3.41 -6.36
N SER A 264 11.67 -2.97 -7.58
CA SER A 264 11.03 -3.79 -8.60
C SER A 264 11.84 -3.77 -9.89
N ALA A 265 11.81 -4.89 -10.59
CA ALA A 265 12.52 -5.08 -11.85
C ALA A 265 11.69 -5.92 -12.83
N HIS A 266 11.97 -5.76 -14.10
CA HIS A 266 11.49 -6.66 -15.15
C HIS A 266 12.16 -8.03 -15.07
N GLU A 267 11.62 -9.01 -15.77
CA GLU A 267 12.19 -10.36 -15.88
C GLU A 267 13.65 -10.35 -16.37
N ASP A 268 14.01 -9.39 -17.22
CA ASP A 268 15.36 -9.19 -17.75
C ASP A 268 16.30 -8.45 -16.79
N GLY A 269 15.86 -8.11 -15.58
CA GLY A 269 16.64 -7.42 -14.56
C GLY A 269 16.61 -5.89 -14.64
N THR A 270 15.93 -5.29 -15.61
CA THR A 270 15.82 -3.83 -15.71
C THR A 270 15.04 -3.28 -14.53
N LEU A 271 15.63 -2.33 -13.79
CA LEU A 271 14.99 -1.70 -12.65
C LEU A 271 13.83 -0.81 -13.09
N ILE A 272 12.71 -0.93 -12.38
CA ILE A 272 11.51 -0.10 -12.56
C ILE A 272 11.39 0.90 -11.42
N PHE A 273 11.58 0.42 -10.21
CA PHE A 273 11.46 1.19 -8.98
C PHE A 273 12.51 0.75 -7.98
N CYS A 274 12.99 1.69 -7.18
CA CYS A 274 13.74 1.40 -5.96
C CYS A 274 13.53 2.53 -4.94
N ASN A 275 13.35 2.16 -3.67
CA ASN A 275 13.18 3.11 -2.59
C ASN A 275 14.51 3.74 -2.17
N ARG A 276 14.43 4.71 -1.26
CA ARG A 276 15.60 5.42 -0.76
C ARG A 276 16.63 4.49 -0.10
N CYS A 277 16.19 3.53 0.72
CA CYS A 277 17.07 2.59 1.42
C CYS A 277 17.91 1.77 0.43
N PHE A 278 17.27 1.21 -0.61
CA PHE A 278 17.95 0.49 -1.67
C PHE A 278 18.96 1.37 -2.41
N LYS A 279 18.58 2.61 -2.78
CA LYS A 279 19.47 3.56 -3.48
C LYS A 279 20.73 3.86 -2.67
N GLU A 280 20.56 4.22 -1.40
CA GLU A 280 21.66 4.54 -0.50
C GLU A 280 22.61 3.36 -0.31
N ARG A 281 22.05 2.15 -0.16
CA ARG A 281 22.82 0.91 0.02
C ARG A 281 23.63 0.52 -1.20
N HIS A 282 23.05 0.66 -2.38
CA HIS A 282 23.68 0.28 -3.63
C HIS A 282 24.42 1.45 -4.32
N GLY A 283 24.51 2.63 -3.70
CA GLY A 283 25.24 3.77 -4.21
C GLY A 283 24.60 4.44 -5.42
N ILE A 284 23.27 4.31 -5.58
CA ILE A 284 22.53 4.94 -6.68
C ILE A 284 22.25 6.40 -6.31
N GLY A 285 22.78 7.34 -7.09
CA GLY A 285 22.63 8.78 -6.85
C GLY A 285 21.20 9.29 -7.02
N ASN A 286 20.84 10.33 -6.27
CA ASN A 286 19.57 11.04 -6.46
C ASN A 286 19.54 11.68 -7.87
N GLY A 287 18.53 11.34 -8.68
CA GLY A 287 18.38 11.83 -10.05
C GLY A 287 18.96 10.91 -11.13
N GLN A 288 19.57 9.80 -10.76
CA GLN A 288 20.05 8.81 -11.71
C GLN A 288 18.87 8.03 -12.32
N ASP A 289 18.86 7.88 -13.63
CA ASP A 289 17.80 7.15 -14.35
C ASP A 289 17.97 5.63 -14.14
N ILE A 290 17.19 5.09 -13.23
CA ILE A 290 17.23 3.67 -12.88
C ILE A 290 16.65 2.76 -13.96
N THR A 291 15.82 3.29 -14.87
CA THR A 291 15.15 2.48 -15.91
C THR A 291 16.11 1.98 -16.99
N ARG A 292 17.35 2.45 -16.98
CA ARG A 292 18.45 1.98 -17.84
C ARG A 292 19.42 1.06 -17.12
N MET A 293 19.18 0.75 -15.84
CA MET A 293 20.06 -0.06 -15.03
C MET A 293 19.54 -1.48 -14.90
N LYS A 294 20.44 -2.43 -14.96
CA LYS A 294 20.15 -3.81 -14.61
C LYS A 294 20.54 -4.07 -13.17
N ILE A 295 19.70 -4.79 -12.44
CA ILE A 295 19.95 -5.12 -11.03
C ILE A 295 21.28 -5.86 -10.83
N TYR A 296 21.65 -6.74 -11.75
CA TYR A 296 22.88 -7.53 -11.68
C TYR A 296 24.14 -6.75 -12.08
N ASP A 297 24.01 -5.54 -12.66
CA ASP A 297 25.15 -4.64 -12.93
C ASP A 297 25.53 -3.81 -11.69
N LEU A 298 24.71 -3.86 -10.63
CA LEU A 298 25.01 -3.16 -9.39
C LEU A 298 26.17 -3.88 -8.66
N PRO A 299 27.30 -3.21 -8.40
CA PRO A 299 28.49 -3.84 -7.80
C PRO A 299 28.23 -4.53 -6.46
N SER A 300 27.22 -4.05 -5.74
CA SER A 300 26.83 -4.55 -4.42
C SER A 300 25.76 -5.65 -4.48
N TYR A 301 25.27 -6.03 -5.66
CA TYR A 301 24.24 -7.05 -5.78
C TYR A 301 24.82 -8.48 -5.74
N GLY A 302 26.04 -8.66 -6.24
CA GLY A 302 26.81 -9.89 -6.13
C GLY A 302 26.27 -11.10 -6.92
N ARG A 303 25.37 -10.87 -7.86
CA ARG A 303 24.81 -11.89 -8.75
C ARG A 303 24.99 -11.46 -10.20
N ASP A 304 25.18 -12.41 -11.08
CA ASP A 304 25.24 -12.20 -12.52
C ASP A 304 23.85 -12.31 -13.18
N GLU A 305 23.81 -12.08 -14.48
CA GLU A 305 22.59 -12.17 -15.28
C GLU A 305 21.95 -13.56 -15.23
N THR A 306 22.75 -14.62 -15.20
CA THR A 306 22.26 -16.01 -15.17
C THR A 306 21.54 -16.29 -13.86
N SER A 307 22.18 -15.95 -12.74
CA SER A 307 21.59 -16.06 -11.39
C SER A 307 20.33 -15.22 -11.24
N TRP A 308 20.27 -14.05 -11.90
CA TRP A 308 19.05 -13.24 -11.91
C TRP A 308 17.91 -13.95 -12.66
N LYS A 309 18.18 -14.48 -13.85
CA LYS A 309 17.16 -15.18 -14.64
C LYS A 309 16.62 -16.42 -13.94
N GLU A 310 17.48 -17.18 -13.28
CA GLU A 310 17.06 -18.31 -12.44
C GLU A 310 16.16 -17.85 -11.28
N PHE A 311 16.56 -16.79 -10.59
CA PHE A 311 15.77 -16.19 -9.53
C PHE A 311 14.40 -15.70 -10.04
N ALA A 312 14.38 -14.98 -11.16
CA ALA A 312 13.17 -14.48 -11.79
C ALA A 312 12.20 -15.62 -12.14
N ASN A 313 12.71 -16.70 -12.72
CA ASN A 313 11.92 -17.89 -13.03
C ASN A 313 11.34 -18.58 -11.79
N ARG A 314 12.10 -18.64 -10.70
CA ARG A 314 11.64 -19.21 -9.42
C ARG A 314 10.53 -18.35 -8.80
N VAL A 315 10.70 -17.02 -8.79
CA VAL A 315 9.68 -16.07 -8.30
C VAL A 315 8.40 -16.20 -9.14
N LYS A 316 8.52 -16.30 -10.45
CA LYS A 316 7.39 -16.46 -11.37
C LYS A 316 6.59 -17.74 -11.10
N ARG A 317 7.27 -18.82 -10.66
CA ARG A 317 6.64 -20.09 -10.24
C ARG A 317 6.14 -20.08 -8.79
N GLY A 318 6.36 -19.00 -8.04
CA GLY A 318 5.96 -18.91 -6.64
C GLY A 318 6.89 -19.65 -5.67
N GLU A 319 8.05 -20.11 -6.10
CA GLU A 319 8.98 -20.93 -5.29
C GLU A 319 9.75 -20.10 -4.23
N THR A 320 9.74 -18.76 -4.31
CA THR A 320 10.56 -17.88 -3.46
C THR A 320 9.73 -16.88 -2.63
N ASN A 321 8.44 -17.19 -2.39
CA ASN A 321 7.54 -16.30 -1.66
C ASN A 321 7.82 -16.22 -0.14
N HIS A 322 8.78 -16.99 0.39
CA HIS A 322 9.03 -17.07 1.82
C HIS A 322 10.53 -16.98 2.11
N GLY A 323 10.95 -15.82 2.60
CA GLY A 323 12.20 -15.52 3.27
C GLY A 323 13.46 -16.23 2.72
N TYR A 324 14.13 -15.64 1.74
CA TYR A 324 15.46 -16.06 1.35
C TYR A 324 16.50 -15.09 1.90
N ILE A 325 17.68 -15.59 2.26
CA ILE A 325 18.79 -14.76 2.73
C ILE A 325 19.84 -14.67 1.63
N VAL A 326 20.24 -13.46 1.31
CA VAL A 326 21.32 -13.19 0.35
C VAL A 326 22.41 -12.40 1.06
N TYR A 327 23.64 -12.84 0.88
CA TYR A 327 24.81 -12.15 1.40
C TYR A 327 25.37 -11.25 0.31
N HIS A 328 25.41 -9.94 0.58
CA HIS A 328 25.94 -8.94 -0.35
C HIS A 328 27.31 -8.44 0.13
N PRO A 329 28.35 -8.48 -0.70
CA PRO A 329 29.61 -7.80 -0.41
C PRO A 329 29.39 -6.29 -0.46
N LEU A 330 29.86 -5.56 0.55
CA LEU A 330 29.79 -4.11 0.56
C LEU A 330 31.02 -3.52 -0.13
N PRO A 331 30.89 -2.60 -1.10
CA PRO A 331 32.00 -2.10 -1.91
C PRO A 331 33.13 -1.41 -1.13
N LYS A 332 32.87 -0.97 0.10
CA LYS A 332 33.85 -0.23 0.93
C LYS A 332 33.95 -0.75 2.36
N ARG A 333 33.37 -1.91 2.66
CA ARG A 333 33.40 -2.51 4.03
C ARG A 333 33.74 -3.98 3.91
N PRO A 334 34.60 -4.51 4.79
CA PRO A 334 34.92 -5.94 4.81
C PRO A 334 33.76 -6.82 5.28
N GLU A 335 32.70 -6.22 5.77
CA GLU A 335 31.55 -6.92 6.31
C GLU A 335 30.58 -7.32 5.20
N VAL A 336 30.14 -8.56 5.23
CA VAL A 336 29.09 -9.06 4.34
C VAL A 336 27.73 -8.68 4.91
N LEU A 337 26.92 -8.03 4.09
CA LEU A 337 25.53 -7.70 4.42
C LEU A 337 24.65 -8.91 4.22
N ALA A 338 23.87 -9.28 5.23
CA ALA A 338 22.86 -10.33 5.12
C ALA A 338 21.47 -9.70 4.96
N ILE A 339 20.85 -9.93 3.81
CA ILE A 339 19.50 -9.47 3.50
C ILE A 339 18.55 -10.65 3.47
N GLU A 340 17.57 -10.64 4.36
CA GLU A 340 16.41 -11.53 4.31
C GLU A 340 15.36 -10.90 3.40
N GLY A 341 15.04 -11.56 2.29
CA GLY A 341 14.18 -11.00 1.27
C GLY A 341 12.94 -11.82 0.99
N ASN A 342 11.88 -11.14 0.58
CA ASN A 342 10.67 -11.73 0.00
C ASN A 342 10.51 -11.18 -1.42
N ALA A 343 10.21 -12.05 -2.37
CA ALA A 343 10.01 -11.65 -3.75
C ALA A 343 8.66 -12.14 -4.26
N TYR A 344 7.99 -11.28 -5.03
CA TYR A 344 6.66 -11.51 -5.56
C TYR A 344 6.61 -11.21 -7.05
N TRP A 345 5.93 -12.06 -7.81
CA TRP A 345 5.59 -11.79 -9.18
C TRP A 345 4.27 -11.02 -9.23
N VAL A 346 4.30 -9.84 -9.81
CA VAL A 346 3.13 -8.96 -9.96
C VAL A 346 2.88 -8.72 -11.45
N THR A 347 1.67 -9.01 -11.90
CA THR A 347 1.27 -8.79 -13.28
C THR A 347 0.43 -7.52 -13.38
N SER A 348 0.78 -6.64 -14.31
CA SER A 348 -0.01 -5.44 -14.61
C SER A 348 -1.30 -5.79 -15.38
N ASP A 349 -2.26 -4.85 -15.45
CA ASP A 349 -3.48 -4.98 -16.25
C ASP A 349 -3.21 -5.23 -17.75
N LYS A 350 -2.01 -4.89 -18.22
CA LYS A 350 -1.56 -5.12 -19.60
C LYS A 350 -0.89 -6.49 -19.80
N GLY A 351 -0.80 -7.31 -18.76
CA GLY A 351 -0.16 -8.63 -18.80
C GLY A 351 1.37 -8.60 -18.66
N GLU A 352 1.98 -7.45 -18.41
CA GLU A 352 3.41 -7.34 -18.15
C GLU A 352 3.71 -7.77 -16.72
N GLY A 353 4.61 -8.73 -16.55
CA GLY A 353 5.02 -9.21 -15.23
C GLY A 353 6.26 -8.49 -14.70
N THR A 354 6.26 -8.19 -13.42
CA THR A 354 7.36 -7.54 -12.71
C THR A 354 7.65 -8.26 -11.40
N ILE A 355 8.90 -8.23 -10.98
CA ILE A 355 9.35 -8.81 -9.72
C ILE A 355 9.47 -7.68 -8.70
N TRP A 356 8.74 -7.80 -7.60
CA TRP A 356 8.86 -6.93 -6.44
C TRP A 356 9.61 -7.64 -5.34
N THR A 357 10.63 -6.99 -4.80
CA THR A 357 11.47 -7.53 -3.74
C THR A 357 11.48 -6.60 -2.54
N PHE A 358 11.35 -7.20 -1.36
CA PHE A 358 11.40 -6.55 -0.06
C PHE A 358 12.53 -7.21 0.73
N GLY A 359 13.56 -6.47 1.08
CA GLY A 359 14.75 -6.98 1.75
C GLY A 359 15.00 -6.29 3.08
N ARG A 360 15.08 -7.09 4.16
CA ARG A 360 15.42 -6.63 5.51
C ARG A 360 16.87 -6.95 5.82
N ASP A 361 17.61 -5.97 6.34
CA ASP A 361 18.93 -6.19 6.89
C ASP A 361 18.84 -6.98 8.21
N VAL A 362 19.36 -8.21 8.17
CA VAL A 362 19.40 -9.11 9.32
C VAL A 362 20.83 -9.35 9.82
N SER A 363 21.80 -8.56 9.33
CA SER A 363 23.22 -8.74 9.66
C SER A 363 23.48 -8.69 11.16
N THR A 364 22.83 -7.78 11.87
CA THR A 364 22.97 -7.67 13.33
C THR A 364 22.39 -8.89 14.04
N ARG A 365 21.21 -9.37 13.61
CA ARG A 365 20.60 -10.59 14.16
C ARG A 365 21.52 -11.80 13.98
N ILE A 366 22.00 -12.02 12.76
CA ILE A 366 22.88 -13.15 12.44
C ILE A 366 24.20 -13.06 13.23
N ARG A 367 24.80 -11.86 13.36
CA ARG A 367 26.00 -11.68 14.17
C ARG A 367 25.75 -12.00 15.65
N HIS A 368 24.65 -11.54 16.22
CA HIS A 368 24.30 -11.87 17.60
C HIS A 368 24.05 -13.37 17.77
N GLU A 369 23.33 -14.02 16.87
CA GLU A 369 23.12 -15.48 16.91
C GLU A 369 24.45 -16.23 16.84
N GLN A 370 25.37 -15.81 15.95
CA GLN A 370 26.70 -16.39 15.86
C GLN A 370 27.54 -16.16 17.12
N GLN A 371 27.49 -14.93 17.68
CA GLN A 371 28.17 -14.60 18.93
C GLN A 371 27.67 -15.45 20.11
N ILE A 372 26.33 -15.58 20.23
CA ILE A 372 25.71 -16.43 21.26
C ILE A 372 26.17 -17.89 21.07
N LYS A 373 26.15 -18.38 19.85
CA LYS A 373 26.60 -19.75 19.55
C LYS A 373 28.08 -19.96 19.92
N GLN A 374 28.96 -19.02 19.53
CA GLN A 374 30.36 -19.06 19.87
C GLN A 374 30.58 -18.99 21.39
N PHE A 375 29.85 -18.09 22.05
CA PHE A 375 29.95 -17.95 23.52
C PHE A 375 29.50 -19.22 24.24
N ASN A 376 28.39 -19.82 23.80
CA ASN A 376 27.94 -21.10 24.36
C ASN A 376 28.98 -22.22 24.14
N GLN A 377 29.58 -22.29 22.94
CA GLN A 377 30.64 -23.28 22.67
C GLN A 377 31.89 -23.04 23.57
N ILE A 378 32.24 -21.79 23.83
CA ILE A 378 33.35 -21.45 24.74
C ILE A 378 32.98 -21.86 26.16
N LEU A 379 31.77 -21.53 26.63
CA LEU A 379 31.28 -21.92 27.95
C LEU A 379 31.30 -23.45 28.13
N ASP A 380 30.79 -24.19 27.16
CA ASP A 380 30.79 -25.66 27.16
C ASP A 380 32.24 -26.18 27.32
N LYS A 381 33.16 -25.64 26.53
CA LYS A 381 34.59 -26.02 26.61
C LYS A 381 35.24 -25.67 27.94
N ILE A 382 34.93 -24.50 28.52
CA ILE A 382 35.41 -24.12 29.85
C ILE A 382 34.88 -25.10 30.89
N ILE A 383 33.56 -25.36 30.90
CA ILE A 383 32.94 -26.24 31.89
C ILE A 383 33.41 -27.69 31.72
N GLU A 384 33.61 -28.17 30.51
CA GLU A 384 34.15 -29.51 30.24
C GLU A 384 35.60 -29.71 30.74
N ASN A 385 36.40 -28.62 30.76
CA ASN A 385 37.81 -28.69 31.15
C ASN A 385 38.07 -28.18 32.61
N LEU A 386 37.03 -27.72 33.30
CA LEU A 386 37.16 -27.39 34.72
C LEU A 386 37.41 -28.66 35.54
N PRO A 387 38.44 -28.69 36.42
CA PRO A 387 38.67 -29.83 37.30
C PRO A 387 37.68 -29.85 38.48
N ALA A 388 36.43 -29.66 38.20
CA ALA A 388 35.37 -29.59 39.19
C ALA A 388 34.09 -30.27 38.64
N GLY A 389 33.44 -31.03 39.48
CA GLY A 389 32.12 -31.57 39.23
C GLY A 389 31.07 -30.46 39.37
N ILE A 390 30.29 -30.24 38.33
CA ILE A 390 29.21 -29.24 38.32
C ILE A 390 27.89 -29.95 38.09
N VAL A 391 26.93 -29.71 38.98
CA VAL A 391 25.58 -30.23 38.90
C VAL A 391 24.59 -29.10 39.11
N VAL A 392 23.58 -29.01 38.20
CA VAL A 392 22.48 -28.05 38.31
C VAL A 392 21.17 -28.81 38.43
N LYS A 393 20.34 -28.42 39.40
CA LYS A 393 19.03 -29.01 39.64
C LYS A 393 17.95 -27.95 39.59
N ASP A 394 16.76 -28.32 39.12
CA ASP A 394 15.58 -27.49 39.09
C ASP A 394 14.83 -27.55 40.44
N ILE A 395 14.82 -26.45 41.17
CA ILE A 395 14.18 -26.37 42.49
C ILE A 395 12.66 -26.59 42.36
N ASN A 396 12.05 -26.02 41.34
CA ASN A 396 10.59 -26.08 41.14
C ASN A 396 10.13 -27.42 40.59
N ASN A 397 11.03 -28.19 39.96
CA ASN A 397 10.73 -29.50 39.39
C ASN A 397 11.36 -30.62 40.23
N ASN A 398 11.12 -30.58 41.54
CA ASN A 398 11.51 -31.63 42.47
C ASN A 398 13.04 -31.96 42.45
N PHE A 399 13.88 -30.95 42.27
CA PHE A 399 15.35 -31.05 42.21
C PHE A 399 15.85 -32.03 41.14
N LYS A 400 15.17 -32.12 40.01
CA LYS A 400 15.64 -32.89 38.88
C LYS A 400 16.88 -32.26 38.27
N TYR A 401 17.78 -33.11 37.78
CA TYR A 401 18.99 -32.67 37.11
C TYR A 401 18.69 -31.95 35.81
N LEU A 402 19.13 -30.70 35.72
CA LEU A 402 19.09 -29.87 34.48
C LEU A 402 20.43 -29.94 33.74
N TYR A 403 21.52 -30.02 34.46
CA TYR A 403 22.86 -30.07 33.90
C TYR A 403 23.80 -30.85 34.80
N ARG A 404 24.78 -31.49 34.17
CA ARG A 404 25.88 -32.17 34.82
C ARG A 404 27.07 -32.21 33.88
N ASN A 405 28.29 -31.86 34.33
CA ASN A 405 29.49 -32.03 33.54
C ASN A 405 30.15 -33.39 33.77
N ARG A 406 31.20 -33.66 32.98
CA ARG A 406 31.93 -34.93 33.00
C ARG A 406 32.67 -35.16 34.36
N GLU A 407 33.15 -34.14 34.98
CA GLU A 407 33.96 -34.19 36.21
C GLU A 407 33.12 -34.32 37.48
N SER A 408 31.79 -34.37 37.37
CA SER A 408 30.93 -34.64 38.51
C SER A 408 31.26 -36.02 39.09
N TYR A 409 31.40 -36.10 40.43
CA TYR A 409 32.00 -37.21 41.16
C TYR A 409 31.42 -38.61 40.87
N ASN A 410 30.16 -38.73 40.59
CA ASN A 410 29.57 -40.01 40.22
C ASN A 410 29.70 -40.27 38.72
N ARG A 411 30.89 -40.72 38.31
CA ARG A 411 31.24 -41.00 36.89
C ARG A 411 30.54 -42.22 36.28
N GLU A 412 29.91 -43.04 37.09
CA GLU A 412 29.22 -44.25 36.63
C GLU A 412 27.89 -43.97 35.93
N ILE A 413 27.34 -42.77 36.18
CA ILE A 413 26.08 -42.35 35.57
C ILE A 413 26.36 -41.54 34.31
N PRO A 414 25.92 -42.01 33.12
CA PRO A 414 26.04 -41.22 31.89
C PRO A 414 25.31 -39.89 32.01
N ILE A 415 25.94 -38.82 31.53
CA ILE A 415 25.40 -37.42 31.63
C ILE A 415 23.98 -37.36 31.09
N GLN A 416 23.74 -37.97 29.92
CA GLN A 416 22.43 -37.95 29.25
C GLN A 416 21.35 -38.68 30.02
N GLU A 417 21.71 -39.74 30.77
CA GLU A 417 20.77 -40.51 31.57
C GLU A 417 20.38 -39.82 32.88
N ALA A 418 21.20 -38.87 33.35
CA ALA A 418 20.91 -38.08 34.55
C ALA A 418 19.87 -36.98 34.32
N LEU A 419 19.79 -36.44 33.13
CA LEU A 419 18.89 -35.32 32.84
C LEU A 419 17.43 -35.68 33.05
N GLY A 420 16.71 -34.86 33.81
CA GLY A 420 15.29 -35.06 34.15
C GLY A 420 15.03 -36.08 35.26
N LYS A 421 16.04 -36.78 35.77
CA LYS A 421 16.00 -37.66 36.96
C LYS A 421 16.40 -36.91 38.23
N ASP A 422 16.34 -37.56 39.39
CA ASP A 422 16.74 -36.96 40.66
C ASP A 422 17.69 -37.90 41.46
N ASP A 423 18.07 -37.51 42.67
CA ASP A 423 19.01 -38.29 43.49
C ASP A 423 18.50 -39.67 43.84
N PHE A 424 17.18 -39.87 43.95
CA PHE A 424 16.59 -41.16 44.28
C PHE A 424 16.73 -42.20 43.16
N ASP A 425 16.96 -41.76 41.92
CA ASP A 425 17.19 -42.64 40.79
C ASP A 425 18.61 -43.25 40.83
N PHE A 426 19.55 -42.62 41.55
CA PHE A 426 20.97 -42.96 41.44
C PHE A 426 21.67 -43.33 42.75
N TYR A 427 21.11 -42.91 43.89
CA TYR A 427 21.74 -43.15 45.19
C TYR A 427 20.87 -44.03 46.07
N PRO A 428 21.50 -44.79 47.01
CA PRO A 428 20.75 -45.47 48.07
C PRO A 428 19.83 -44.52 48.80
N LEU A 429 18.68 -45.04 49.28
CA LEU A 429 17.60 -44.25 49.86
C LEU A 429 18.08 -43.25 50.94
N GLU A 430 18.92 -43.71 51.83
CA GLU A 430 19.46 -42.90 52.96
C GLU A 430 20.28 -41.69 52.43
N THR A 431 21.21 -41.95 51.48
CA THR A 431 22.01 -40.90 50.86
C THR A 431 21.17 -39.93 50.01
N ALA A 432 20.18 -40.44 49.30
CA ALA A 432 19.26 -39.61 48.50
C ALA A 432 18.44 -38.69 49.40
N GLN A 433 17.95 -39.21 50.55
CA GLN A 433 17.23 -38.43 51.52
C GLN A 433 18.06 -37.31 52.16
N GLU A 434 19.33 -37.61 52.52
CA GLU A 434 20.25 -36.61 53.06
C GLU A 434 20.55 -35.50 52.03
N LYS A 435 20.86 -35.86 50.79
CA LYS A 435 21.07 -34.90 49.70
C LYS A 435 19.81 -34.03 49.47
N ARG A 436 18.63 -34.65 49.45
CA ARG A 436 17.37 -33.96 49.29
C ARG A 436 17.07 -33.00 50.44
N ALA A 437 17.37 -33.38 51.68
CA ALA A 437 17.20 -32.53 52.85
C ALA A 437 18.06 -31.27 52.76
N GLN A 438 19.33 -31.44 52.36
CA GLN A 438 20.25 -30.32 52.13
C GLN A 438 19.75 -29.40 51.00
N ASP A 439 19.31 -29.96 49.87
CA ASP A 439 18.77 -29.23 48.74
C ASP A 439 17.53 -28.40 49.11
N ILE A 440 16.61 -28.98 49.90
CA ILE A 440 15.42 -28.29 50.42
C ILE A 440 15.81 -27.14 51.36
N GLU A 441 16.77 -27.36 52.26
CA GLU A 441 17.23 -26.35 53.23
C GLU A 441 17.83 -25.15 52.48
N ILE A 442 18.66 -25.37 51.46
CA ILE A 442 19.24 -24.30 50.64
C ILE A 442 18.17 -23.59 49.83
N ALA A 443 17.26 -24.34 49.23
CA ALA A 443 16.14 -23.76 48.47
C ALA A 443 15.27 -22.83 49.32
N ARG A 444 15.04 -23.22 50.61
CA ARG A 444 14.23 -22.50 51.59
C ARG A 444 14.92 -21.28 52.16
N THR A 445 16.20 -21.43 52.52
CA THR A 445 16.96 -20.38 53.26
C THR A 445 17.71 -19.43 52.33
N GLY A 446 18.07 -19.87 51.13
CA GLY A 446 18.97 -19.17 50.22
C GLY A 446 20.43 -19.12 50.69
N LYS A 447 20.75 -19.77 51.82
CA LYS A 447 22.12 -19.77 52.35
C LYS A 447 22.95 -20.81 51.63
N GLU A 448 24.15 -20.41 51.19
CA GLU A 448 25.16 -21.31 50.63
C GLU A 448 25.64 -22.29 51.71
N MET A 449 25.81 -23.55 51.32
CA MET A 449 26.51 -24.56 52.12
C MET A 449 27.88 -24.81 51.53
N HIS A 450 28.91 -24.80 52.40
CA HIS A 450 30.30 -25.06 52.03
C HIS A 450 30.92 -25.98 53.07
N TRP A 451 31.49 -27.12 52.62
CA TRP A 451 32.17 -28.08 53.50
C TRP A 451 33.20 -28.89 52.73
N ILE A 452 34.21 -29.41 53.43
CA ILE A 452 35.15 -30.38 52.90
C ILE A 452 34.68 -31.77 53.31
N ALA A 453 34.45 -32.65 52.32
CA ALA A 453 34.08 -34.03 52.54
C ALA A 453 35.31 -34.92 52.31
N GLU A 454 35.56 -35.86 53.25
CA GLU A 454 36.49 -36.96 53.05
C GLU A 454 35.69 -38.16 52.54
N GLU A 455 35.98 -38.58 51.32
CA GLU A 455 35.30 -39.71 50.66
C GLU A 455 36.36 -40.73 50.21
N ARG A 456 35.94 -41.85 49.66
CA ARG A 456 36.87 -42.84 49.10
C ARG A 456 36.64 -42.99 47.59
N ASP A 457 37.75 -43.06 46.86
CA ASP A 457 37.69 -43.35 45.42
C ASP A 457 37.26 -44.81 45.16
N GLY A 458 37.03 -45.19 43.89
CA GLY A 458 36.69 -46.57 43.50
C GLY A 458 37.74 -47.63 43.89
N ASN A 459 38.95 -47.22 44.28
CA ASN A 459 40.04 -48.07 44.76
C ASN A 459 40.17 -48.08 46.30
N GLY A 460 39.32 -47.33 47.00
CA GLY A 460 39.32 -47.23 48.47
C GLY A 460 40.28 -46.20 49.01
N ASN A 461 40.97 -45.35 48.19
CA ASN A 461 41.87 -44.31 48.65
C ASN A 461 41.05 -43.09 49.13
N PRO A 462 41.52 -42.38 50.17
CA PRO A 462 40.85 -41.19 50.65
C PRO A 462 41.01 -40.05 49.63
N ILE A 463 39.90 -39.42 49.31
CA ILE A 463 39.82 -38.20 48.49
C ILE A 463 39.17 -37.11 49.30
N TYR A 464 39.62 -35.86 49.10
CA TYR A 464 39.10 -34.69 49.75
C TYR A 464 38.40 -33.81 48.73
N LEU A 465 37.07 -33.60 48.92
CA LEU A 465 36.22 -32.81 48.01
C LEU A 465 35.79 -31.53 48.72
N ASP A 466 36.14 -30.39 48.14
CA ASP A 466 35.57 -29.10 48.53
C ASP A 466 34.22 -28.97 47.86
N LYS A 467 33.12 -29.06 48.63
CA LYS A 467 31.74 -29.07 48.15
C LYS A 467 31.07 -27.77 48.49
N ARG A 468 30.44 -27.18 47.45
CA ARG A 468 29.62 -25.97 47.57
C ARG A 468 28.28 -26.17 46.92
N LYS A 469 27.20 -25.83 47.66
CA LYS A 469 25.85 -25.81 47.16
C LYS A 469 25.25 -24.44 47.37
N MET A 470 24.64 -23.89 46.32
CA MET A 470 24.01 -22.57 46.37
C MET A 470 22.74 -22.50 45.52
N LYS A 471 21.82 -21.65 45.93
CA LYS A 471 20.64 -21.29 45.15
C LYS A 471 20.98 -20.13 44.23
N ILE A 472 20.59 -20.24 42.93
CA ILE A 472 20.70 -19.15 41.97
C ILE A 472 19.30 -18.75 41.56
N GLU A 473 18.98 -17.49 41.74
CA GLU A 473 17.69 -16.89 41.32
C GLU A 473 17.92 -15.88 40.21
N SER A 474 17.00 -15.88 39.23
CA SER A 474 16.95 -14.90 38.17
C SER A 474 15.48 -14.59 37.87
N ASN A 475 15.23 -13.41 37.32
CA ASN A 475 13.91 -13.05 36.82
C ASN A 475 13.56 -13.78 35.50
N ASP A 476 14.57 -14.30 34.81
CA ASP A 476 14.42 -14.84 33.45
C ASP A 476 14.30 -16.37 33.42
N PHE A 477 14.60 -17.07 34.53
CA PHE A 477 14.48 -18.53 34.62
C PHE A 477 14.09 -19.00 36.02
N SER A 478 13.57 -20.23 36.11
CA SER A 478 13.23 -20.88 37.38
C SER A 478 14.43 -20.97 38.30
N PRO A 479 14.26 -20.80 39.64
CA PRO A 479 15.36 -20.90 40.57
C PRO A 479 16.02 -22.28 40.49
N ILE A 480 17.33 -22.28 40.43
CA ILE A 480 18.13 -23.49 40.30
C ILE A 480 19.05 -23.67 41.51
N LEU A 481 19.36 -24.92 41.79
CA LEU A 481 20.39 -25.31 42.75
C LEU A 481 21.67 -25.67 42.00
N LEU A 482 22.76 -24.94 42.29
CA LEU A 482 24.08 -25.21 41.75
C LEU A 482 24.90 -25.94 42.82
N ASN A 483 25.44 -27.11 42.46
CA ASN A 483 26.39 -27.88 43.26
C ASN A 483 27.72 -27.94 42.52
N ILE A 484 28.80 -27.55 43.19
CA ILE A 484 30.17 -27.58 42.69
C ILE A 484 31.02 -28.43 43.64
N GLU A 485 31.84 -29.34 43.10
CA GLU A 485 32.69 -30.24 43.84
C GLU A 485 34.12 -30.19 43.26
N TRP A 486 35.09 -29.69 44.04
CA TRP A 486 36.48 -29.69 43.64
C TRP A 486 37.24 -30.81 44.35
N ASP A 487 38.02 -31.59 43.62
CA ASP A 487 38.99 -32.51 44.20
C ASP A 487 40.23 -31.71 44.69
N ILE A 488 40.38 -31.65 46.01
CA ILE A 488 41.49 -30.95 46.67
C ILE A 488 42.45 -31.92 47.34
N THR A 489 42.41 -33.20 46.94
CA THR A 489 43.18 -34.29 47.58
C THR A 489 44.65 -33.99 47.54
N GLU A 490 45.22 -33.61 46.41
CA GLU A 490 46.65 -33.26 46.27
C GLU A 490 47.05 -32.07 47.16
N MET A 491 46.18 -31.05 47.21
CA MET A 491 46.39 -29.85 48.01
C MET A 491 46.39 -30.16 49.54
N GLU A 492 45.45 -31.01 49.99
CA GLU A 492 45.41 -31.42 51.40
C GLU A 492 46.58 -32.35 51.75
N GLN A 493 47.02 -33.18 50.81
CA GLN A 493 48.25 -33.97 51.01
C GLN A 493 49.50 -33.08 51.13
N MET A 494 49.68 -32.15 50.19
CA MET A 494 50.79 -31.19 50.27
C MET A 494 50.78 -30.36 51.58
N LYS A 495 49.58 -29.92 51.99
CA LYS A 495 49.40 -29.16 53.22
C LYS A 495 49.82 -29.99 54.44
N ARG A 496 49.44 -31.28 54.50
CA ARG A 496 49.85 -32.20 55.56
C ARG A 496 51.35 -32.43 55.56
N GLU A 497 51.97 -32.66 54.40
CA GLU A 497 53.43 -32.80 54.25
C GLU A 497 54.15 -31.52 54.71
N LEU A 498 53.67 -30.35 54.35
CA LEU A 498 54.20 -29.08 54.74
C LEU A 498 54.12 -28.88 56.26
N LEU A 499 53.00 -29.24 56.88
CA LEU A 499 52.86 -29.19 58.36
C LEU A 499 53.88 -30.09 59.05
N VAL A 500 54.02 -31.34 58.60
CA VAL A 500 55.01 -32.28 59.14
C VAL A 500 56.42 -31.76 58.93
N ALA A 501 56.74 -31.22 57.77
CA ALA A 501 58.05 -30.63 57.50
C ALA A 501 58.33 -29.40 58.40
N LYS A 502 57.32 -28.56 58.60
CA LYS A 502 57.42 -27.38 59.53
C LYS A 502 57.68 -27.81 60.96
N GLU A 503 56.89 -28.79 61.47
CA GLU A 503 57.13 -29.31 62.85
C GLU A 503 58.47 -29.89 63.02
N LYS A 504 59.01 -30.65 62.05
CA LYS A 504 60.35 -31.16 62.04
C LYS A 504 61.41 -30.03 62.08
N ALA A 505 61.21 -29.01 61.25
CA ALA A 505 62.10 -27.85 61.20
C ALA A 505 62.13 -27.07 62.57
N GLU A 506 60.90 -26.80 63.09
CA GLU A 506 60.76 -26.13 64.38
C GLU A 506 61.40 -26.95 65.54
N THR A 507 61.21 -28.28 65.51
CA THR A 507 61.81 -29.18 66.47
C THR A 507 63.34 -29.19 66.34
N SER A 508 63.89 -29.25 65.15
CA SER A 508 65.30 -29.17 64.86
C SER A 508 65.91 -27.83 65.34
N ASP A 509 65.23 -26.71 65.10
CA ASP A 509 65.65 -25.40 65.51
C ASP A 509 65.63 -25.25 67.04
N ARG A 510 64.63 -25.81 67.74
CA ARG A 510 64.61 -25.88 69.20
C ARG A 510 65.76 -26.71 69.74
N LEU A 511 66.02 -27.89 69.17
CA LEU A 511 67.17 -28.73 69.55
C LEU A 511 68.51 -28.04 69.32
N LYS A 512 68.70 -27.38 68.19
CA LYS A 512 69.91 -26.57 67.91
C LYS A 512 70.05 -25.44 68.88
N SER A 513 69.01 -24.72 69.21
CA SER A 513 69.06 -23.61 70.18
C SER A 513 69.38 -24.11 71.57
N ALA A 514 68.73 -25.21 72.01
CA ALA A 514 69.07 -25.85 73.31
C ALA A 514 70.52 -26.38 73.36
N PHE A 515 70.93 -27.02 72.25
CA PHE A 515 72.36 -27.47 72.16
C PHE A 515 73.31 -26.32 72.20
N LEU A 516 73.12 -25.24 71.46
CA LEU A 516 73.98 -24.05 71.51
C LEU A 516 74.00 -23.38 72.90
N ALA A 517 72.83 -23.30 73.57
CA ALA A 517 72.71 -22.77 74.91
C ALA A 517 73.50 -23.63 75.92
N ASN A 518 73.32 -24.96 75.89
CA ASN A 518 74.08 -25.89 76.77
C ASN A 518 75.54 -25.86 76.43
N MET A 519 75.93 -25.93 75.14
CA MET A 519 77.36 -25.82 74.75
C MET A 519 78.00 -24.48 75.21
N SER A 520 77.25 -23.38 75.03
CA SER A 520 77.75 -22.08 75.54
C SER A 520 77.95 -22.06 77.04
N HIS A 521 77.08 -22.75 77.78
CA HIS A 521 77.22 -22.88 79.24
C HIS A 521 78.38 -23.80 79.61
N GLU A 522 78.48 -24.96 78.93
CA GLU A 522 79.59 -25.90 79.17
C GLU A 522 80.95 -25.35 78.75
N ILE A 523 80.99 -24.50 77.69
CA ILE A 523 82.24 -23.83 77.29
C ILE A 523 82.53 -22.64 78.18
N ARG A 524 81.54 -21.87 78.63
CA ARG A 524 81.77 -20.71 79.52
C ARG A 524 82.34 -21.12 80.92
N THR A 525 81.86 -22.25 81.45
CA THR A 525 82.30 -22.71 82.80
C THR A 525 83.79 -22.99 82.82
N PRO A 526 84.41 -23.82 81.95
CA PRO A 526 85.88 -23.99 81.97
C PRO A 526 86.64 -22.74 81.50
N LEU A 527 86.05 -21.93 80.56
CA LEU A 527 86.71 -20.71 80.10
C LEU A 527 86.86 -19.69 81.25
N ASN A 528 85.80 -19.52 82.05
CA ASN A 528 85.83 -18.66 83.23
C ASN A 528 86.83 -19.19 84.29
N ALA A 529 86.99 -20.53 84.36
CA ALA A 529 88.04 -21.10 85.28
C ALA A 529 89.48 -20.87 84.79
N ILE A 530 89.66 -20.72 83.44
CA ILE A 530 91.00 -20.43 82.86
C ILE A 530 91.30 -18.94 82.85
N VAL A 531 90.34 -18.04 82.72
CA VAL A 531 90.51 -16.57 82.66
C VAL A 531 90.50 -15.96 84.08
N GLY A 532 90.10 -16.72 85.14
CA GLY A 532 90.04 -16.29 86.54
C GLY A 532 91.27 -16.58 87.34
N PHE A 533 92.39 -16.86 86.65
CA PHE A 533 93.77 -16.84 87.29
C PHE A 533 94.47 -15.66 86.71
#